data_f5505429a3e5d0529300fbda44e14937
#
_entry.id   f5505429a3e5d0529300fbda44e14937
#
_cell.length_a   1.000
_cell.length_b   1.000
_cell.length_c   1.000
_cell.angle_alpha   90.00
_cell.angle_beta   90.00
_cell.angle_gamma   90.00
#
_symmetry.space_group_name_H-M   'P 1'
#
loop_
_entity.id
_entity.type
_entity.pdbx_description
1 polymer ?
#
loop_
_entity_poly.entity_id
_entity_poly.type
_entity_poly.pdbx_seq_one_letter_code
_entity_poly.pdbx_strand_id
1 'polypeptide(L)'
;MPLEAAGQLSDVELPAAARWPGDRSPPVPWWPLPAVLAVQAVLSLRLVWSNTAFQDEALYLRAGHLEWARWLHHAPIPDFPAYFSGAPVIYPPLGALADSIGGLAAARALSLCFMLGVTGLLWATTARLYGQRAALLAAGLFATLAGTQFLGAFATFDAMALFLLALAAWLGVRAADGRIRGRAALLAGAGVSLAAADATKYATVLFTPVVLAVVALAVWRRRGGQGAAVAAAAVVLGTWLALDGAAVAAGGRDYWRGITTTTLARPRSGAAVHTVLQNAYVWTSLILVLAAIGAVLAFHGEARARALPAVLAAAALLAPAEQARLHTTVSLQKHVVFGAWFAAIAAGYAMARLSRVDPGRGWAAVMALPIAAATLFGSLGQAAALDQVWPNAARAVSVLHSAIRSHPGHYLAEDYDVEAYYLRAEAPWQRWAGTYYFAYPGVSPGAPSYQAAIASHYFSLVILDFGDTAATDSQITADMRHAGGYYVLARTGRFTIWAWRHRGRH
;
A
#
# COMPACT_ATOMS: atom_id res chain seq x y z
N MET A 1 -62.75 4.17 -54.26
CA MET A 1 -61.86 5.35 -54.26
C MET A 1 -61.12 5.41 -52.93
N PRO A 2 -59.82 5.70 -52.91
CA PRO A 2 -58.85 4.62 -52.76
C PRO A 2 -58.13 4.62 -51.41
N LEU A 3 -57.69 3.44 -51.06
CA LEU A 3 -56.69 3.12 -50.10
C LEU A 3 -55.28 3.60 -50.60
N GLU A 4 -54.79 4.70 -50.03
CA GLU A 4 -53.40 5.14 -50.20
C GLU A 4 -52.98 6.04 -49.04
N ALA A 5 -52.60 5.44 -47.93
CA ALA A 5 -51.86 6.08 -46.82
C ALA A 5 -51.21 5.06 -45.89
N ALA A 6 -50.54 4.07 -46.47
CA ALA A 6 -49.79 3.09 -45.70
C ALA A 6 -48.36 2.93 -46.31
N GLY A 7 -47.55 3.98 -46.27
CA GLY A 7 -46.26 3.92 -46.91
C GLY A 7 -45.30 5.06 -46.59
N GLN A 8 -45.23 5.53 -45.32
CA GLN A 8 -44.17 6.48 -44.91
C GLN A 8 -43.86 6.40 -43.39
N LEU A 9 -43.50 5.20 -42.92
CA LEU A 9 -42.94 5.01 -41.56
C LEU A 9 -41.70 4.07 -41.58
N SER A 10 -40.86 4.19 -42.60
CA SER A 10 -39.67 3.33 -42.71
C SER A 10 -38.33 4.01 -42.71
N ASP A 11 -38.24 5.30 -42.37
CA ASP A 11 -36.94 5.97 -42.27
C ASP A 11 -36.77 6.80 -40.99
N VAL A 12 -37.12 6.21 -39.83
CA VAL A 12 -36.51 6.66 -38.57
C VAL A 12 -35.13 6.03 -38.52
N GLU A 13 -34.14 6.72 -39.08
CA GLU A 13 -32.74 6.43 -38.83
C GLU A 13 -32.54 6.45 -37.29
N LEU A 14 -32.41 5.23 -36.71
CA LEU A 14 -31.95 5.07 -35.35
C LEU A 14 -30.61 5.81 -35.24
N PRO A 15 -30.43 6.77 -34.30
CA PRO A 15 -29.18 7.48 -34.15
C PRO A 15 -28.05 6.45 -34.01
N ALA A 16 -27.11 6.49 -34.95
CA ALA A 16 -25.95 5.60 -35.02
C ALA A 16 -25.39 5.43 -33.63
N ALA A 17 -25.35 4.19 -33.16
CA ALA A 17 -24.90 3.79 -31.81
C ALA A 17 -23.75 4.71 -31.37
N ALA A 18 -23.96 5.45 -30.30
CA ALA A 18 -23.09 6.53 -29.85
C ALA A 18 -21.63 6.00 -29.79
N ARG A 19 -20.87 6.28 -30.84
CA ARG A 19 -19.45 5.95 -30.91
C ARG A 19 -18.75 6.70 -29.78
N TRP A 20 -18.09 5.98 -28.94
CA TRP A 20 -17.36 6.55 -27.81
C TRP A 20 -16.31 7.56 -28.31
N PRO A 21 -16.08 8.68 -27.56
CA PRO A 21 -15.13 9.72 -27.96
C PRO A 21 -13.67 9.25 -28.12
N GLY A 22 -13.34 8.02 -27.73
CA GLY A 22 -11.98 7.46 -27.84
C GLY A 22 -11.53 7.12 -29.26
N ASP A 23 -12.43 7.03 -30.25
CA ASP A 23 -12.06 6.55 -31.60
C ASP A 23 -11.60 7.66 -32.57
N ARG A 24 -11.78 8.94 -32.24
CA ARG A 24 -11.44 10.06 -33.14
C ARG A 24 -10.86 11.30 -32.48
N SER A 25 -10.47 11.28 -31.22
CA SER A 25 -9.69 12.39 -30.68
C SER A 25 -8.28 12.31 -31.23
N PRO A 26 -7.68 13.43 -31.71
CA PRO A 26 -6.26 13.44 -32.09
C PRO A 26 -5.45 12.88 -30.92
N PRO A 27 -4.39 12.12 -31.18
CA PRO A 27 -3.56 11.58 -30.12
C PRO A 27 -3.06 12.74 -29.26
N VAL A 28 -3.55 12.85 -28.04
CA VAL A 28 -2.96 13.79 -27.07
C VAL A 28 -1.53 13.31 -26.88
N PRO A 29 -0.55 14.17 -27.08
CA PRO A 29 0.84 13.77 -26.99
C PRO A 29 1.12 13.16 -25.62
N TRP A 30 1.93 12.11 -25.60
CA TRP A 30 2.32 11.37 -24.38
C TRP A 30 3.21 12.20 -23.43
N TRP A 31 3.76 13.31 -23.91
CA TRP A 31 4.68 14.16 -23.14
C TRP A 31 4.14 14.71 -21.81
N PRO A 32 2.82 14.87 -21.53
CA PRO A 32 2.37 15.27 -20.20
C PRO A 32 2.60 14.20 -19.12
N LEU A 33 2.70 12.91 -19.47
CA LEU A 33 2.96 11.84 -18.50
C LEU A 33 4.32 12.00 -17.81
N PRO A 34 5.46 12.22 -18.53
CA PRO A 34 6.74 12.49 -17.87
C PRO A 34 6.69 13.67 -16.90
N ALA A 35 5.94 14.73 -17.21
CA ALA A 35 5.79 15.86 -16.29
C ALA A 35 5.05 15.47 -15.01
N VAL A 36 3.96 14.69 -15.11
CA VAL A 36 3.25 14.15 -13.93
C VAL A 36 4.16 13.26 -13.09
N LEU A 37 4.90 12.34 -13.74
CA LEU A 37 5.84 11.46 -13.06
C LEU A 37 7.00 12.23 -12.40
N ALA A 38 7.51 13.28 -13.05
CA ALA A 38 8.54 14.15 -12.46
C ALA A 38 8.02 14.89 -11.23
N VAL A 39 6.79 15.43 -11.28
CA VAL A 39 6.15 16.03 -10.09
C VAL A 39 6.01 15.03 -8.97
N GLN A 40 5.50 13.82 -9.24
CA GLN A 40 5.40 12.76 -8.23
C GLN A 40 6.76 12.39 -7.65
N ALA A 41 7.79 12.26 -8.51
CA ALA A 41 9.15 11.94 -8.05
C ALA A 41 9.67 13.00 -7.10
N VAL A 42 9.54 14.29 -7.44
CA VAL A 42 9.96 15.40 -6.57
C VAL A 42 9.20 15.38 -5.24
N LEU A 43 7.87 15.18 -5.29
CA LEU A 43 7.02 15.13 -4.10
C LEU A 43 7.37 13.97 -3.16
N SER A 44 7.76 12.81 -3.68
CA SER A 44 8.19 11.68 -2.85
C SER A 44 9.65 11.81 -2.41
N LEU A 45 10.56 12.24 -3.30
CA LEU A 45 11.99 12.35 -2.98
C LEU A 45 12.26 13.28 -1.79
N ARG A 46 11.48 14.35 -1.61
CA ARG A 46 11.60 15.25 -0.44
C ARG A 46 11.44 14.51 0.89
N LEU A 47 10.76 13.34 0.90
CA LEU A 47 10.46 12.54 2.08
C LEU A 47 11.49 11.43 2.33
N VAL A 48 12.25 11.03 1.30
CA VAL A 48 13.18 9.87 1.37
C VAL A 48 14.19 10.00 2.51
N TRP A 49 14.63 11.21 2.82
CA TRP A 49 15.63 11.49 3.87
C TRP A 49 15.02 12.18 5.10
N SER A 50 13.69 12.27 5.23
CA SER A 50 13.04 13.06 6.28
C SER A 50 13.15 12.45 7.67
N ASN A 51 13.25 11.13 7.78
CA ASN A 51 13.34 10.41 9.06
C ASN A 51 14.11 9.08 8.93
N THR A 52 14.49 8.48 10.07
CA THR A 52 15.00 7.11 10.18
C THR A 52 13.94 6.09 9.74
N ALA A 53 14.32 4.81 9.63
CA ALA A 53 13.37 3.76 9.28
C ALA A 53 12.21 3.71 10.29
N PHE A 54 10.99 3.55 9.78
CA PHE A 54 9.85 3.12 10.56
C PHE A 54 9.95 1.64 10.87
N GLN A 55 9.26 1.17 11.90
CA GLN A 55 9.25 -0.23 12.32
C GLN A 55 9.02 -1.20 11.15
N ASP A 56 7.98 -0.96 10.30
CA ASP A 56 7.70 -1.82 9.14
C ASP A 56 8.86 -1.83 8.14
N GLU A 57 9.49 -0.66 7.84
CA GLU A 57 10.62 -0.59 6.92
C GLU A 57 11.81 -1.40 7.47
N ALA A 58 12.15 -1.17 8.73
CA ALA A 58 13.24 -1.85 9.43
C ALA A 58 13.01 -3.37 9.46
N LEU A 59 11.79 -3.80 9.82
CA LEU A 59 11.40 -5.21 9.86
C LEU A 59 11.56 -5.88 8.49
N TYR A 60 11.02 -5.27 7.42
CA TYR A 60 11.05 -5.90 6.09
C TYR A 60 12.45 -5.90 5.49
N LEU A 61 13.23 -4.84 5.65
CA LEU A 61 14.61 -4.79 5.17
C LEU A 61 15.49 -5.79 5.93
N ARG A 62 15.36 -5.84 7.26
CA ARG A 62 16.06 -6.83 8.09
C ARG A 62 15.66 -8.25 7.71
N ALA A 63 14.38 -8.54 7.55
CA ALA A 63 13.90 -9.85 7.10
C ALA A 63 14.51 -10.23 5.75
N GLY A 64 14.61 -9.30 4.81
CA GLY A 64 15.23 -9.55 3.52
C GLY A 64 16.72 -9.89 3.60
N HIS A 65 17.48 -9.20 4.46
CA HIS A 65 18.88 -9.54 4.71
C HIS A 65 19.01 -10.94 5.32
N LEU A 66 18.12 -11.31 6.23
CA LEU A 66 18.10 -12.64 6.83
C LEU A 66 17.67 -13.73 5.84
N GLU A 67 16.72 -13.44 4.93
CA GLU A 67 16.35 -14.37 3.85
C GLU A 67 17.53 -14.63 2.91
N TRP A 68 18.31 -13.61 2.54
CA TRP A 68 19.53 -13.79 1.78
C TRP A 68 20.55 -14.63 2.55
N ALA A 69 20.75 -14.40 3.86
CA ALA A 69 21.64 -15.20 4.69
C ALA A 69 21.18 -16.66 4.78
N ARG A 70 19.86 -16.91 4.86
CA ARG A 70 19.29 -18.26 4.82
C ARG A 70 19.57 -18.97 3.50
N TRP A 71 19.35 -18.29 2.37
CA TRP A 71 19.54 -18.89 1.05
C TRP A 71 21.01 -19.17 0.72
N LEU A 72 21.91 -18.25 1.10
CA LEU A 72 23.33 -18.35 0.75
C LEU A 72 24.16 -19.13 1.78
N HIS A 73 23.76 -19.09 3.06
CA HIS A 73 24.58 -19.61 4.16
C HIS A 73 23.82 -20.54 5.11
N HIS A 74 22.57 -20.89 4.80
CA HIS A 74 21.69 -21.70 5.66
C HIS A 74 21.54 -21.15 7.08
N ALA A 75 21.64 -19.83 7.25
CA ALA A 75 21.53 -19.18 8.54
C ALA A 75 20.12 -19.33 9.12
N PRO A 76 19.96 -19.55 10.44
CA PRO A 76 18.65 -19.57 11.09
C PRO A 76 18.04 -18.18 11.06
N ILE A 77 16.72 -18.13 10.80
CA ILE A 77 15.94 -16.89 10.76
C ILE A 77 14.67 -17.02 11.60
N PRO A 78 14.04 -15.91 12.02
CA PRO A 78 12.73 -15.91 12.63
C PRO A 78 11.66 -16.53 11.71
N ASP A 79 10.57 -17.02 12.30
CA ASP A 79 9.40 -17.52 11.57
C ASP A 79 8.56 -16.36 11.01
N PHE A 80 9.15 -15.61 10.06
CA PHE A 80 8.49 -14.47 9.42
C PHE A 80 7.12 -14.81 8.81
N PRO A 81 6.92 -15.99 8.17
CA PRO A 81 5.62 -16.35 7.63
C PRO A 81 4.49 -16.33 8.65
N ALA A 82 4.78 -16.59 9.93
CA ALA A 82 3.77 -16.67 10.97
C ALA A 82 3.12 -15.32 11.32
N TYR A 83 3.78 -14.19 11.03
CA TYR A 83 3.31 -12.86 11.45
C TYR A 83 3.40 -11.76 10.37
N PHE A 84 3.97 -12.05 9.21
CA PHE A 84 3.98 -11.11 8.08
C PHE A 84 2.61 -11.08 7.38
N SER A 85 2.16 -9.89 6.99
CA SER A 85 0.96 -9.70 6.17
C SER A 85 1.21 -9.79 4.66
N GLY A 86 2.26 -10.51 4.27
CA GLY A 86 2.70 -10.86 2.92
C GLY A 86 3.81 -11.91 3.00
N ALA A 87 4.14 -12.57 1.88
CA ALA A 87 5.20 -13.58 1.84
C ALA A 87 6.58 -12.92 2.04
N PRO A 88 7.36 -13.34 3.05
CA PRO A 88 8.66 -12.72 3.37
C PRO A 88 9.71 -12.91 2.27
N VAL A 89 9.48 -13.83 1.35
CA VAL A 89 10.40 -14.18 0.25
C VAL A 89 10.21 -13.33 -1.02
N ILE A 90 9.28 -12.36 -1.05
CA ILE A 90 8.99 -11.56 -2.25
C ILE A 90 9.61 -10.17 -2.13
N TYR A 91 8.95 -9.23 -1.44
CA TYR A 91 9.44 -7.85 -1.31
C TYR A 91 10.69 -7.75 -0.42
N PRO A 92 10.76 -8.40 0.78
CA PRO A 92 11.87 -8.21 1.68
C PRO A 92 13.26 -8.43 1.04
N PRO A 93 13.52 -9.52 0.29
CA PRO A 93 14.81 -9.71 -0.38
C PRO A 93 15.12 -8.63 -1.42
N LEU A 94 14.13 -8.11 -2.15
CA LEU A 94 14.32 -7.03 -3.12
C LEU A 94 14.65 -5.71 -2.40
N GLY A 95 13.92 -5.41 -1.32
CA GLY A 95 14.19 -4.25 -0.48
C GLY A 95 15.58 -4.30 0.13
N ALA A 96 16.01 -5.46 0.68
CA ALA A 96 17.34 -5.66 1.24
C ALA A 96 18.45 -5.56 0.19
N LEU A 97 18.21 -5.97 -1.05
CA LEU A 97 19.17 -5.77 -2.14
C LEU A 97 19.35 -4.28 -2.43
N ALA A 98 18.28 -3.51 -2.53
CA ALA A 98 18.35 -2.06 -2.70
C ALA A 98 19.04 -1.39 -1.50
N ASP A 99 18.71 -1.81 -0.27
CA ASP A 99 19.35 -1.36 0.97
C ASP A 99 20.87 -1.64 0.98
N SER A 100 21.30 -2.79 0.47
CA SER A 100 22.72 -3.13 0.35
C SER A 100 23.49 -2.21 -0.61
N ILE A 101 22.82 -1.60 -1.58
CA ILE A 101 23.43 -0.71 -2.58
C ILE A 101 23.56 0.73 -2.06
N GLY A 102 22.56 1.23 -1.38
CA GLY A 102 22.52 2.64 -0.97
C GLY A 102 21.70 2.91 0.31
N GLY A 103 21.62 1.93 1.20
CA GLY A 103 20.92 2.04 2.47
C GLY A 103 19.42 2.25 2.32
N LEU A 104 18.79 2.71 3.40
CA LEU A 104 17.35 3.01 3.45
C LEU A 104 16.88 3.89 2.29
N ALA A 105 17.68 4.87 1.88
CA ALA A 105 17.33 5.77 0.79
C ALA A 105 17.15 5.03 -0.55
N ALA A 106 18.00 4.05 -0.85
CA ALA A 106 17.85 3.22 -2.05
C ALA A 106 16.64 2.28 -1.97
N ALA A 107 16.36 1.71 -0.79
CA ALA A 107 15.14 0.91 -0.58
C ALA A 107 13.86 1.75 -0.75
N ARG A 108 13.86 3.00 -0.26
CA ARG A 108 12.76 3.97 -0.50
C ARG A 108 12.67 4.39 -1.98
N ALA A 109 13.80 4.55 -2.66
CA ALA A 109 13.81 4.82 -4.10
C ALA A 109 13.25 3.66 -4.93
N LEU A 110 13.43 2.41 -4.50
CA LEU A 110 12.78 1.24 -5.11
C LEU A 110 11.25 1.36 -5.00
N SER A 111 10.71 1.75 -3.85
CA SER A 111 9.28 2.01 -3.67
C SER A 111 8.81 3.15 -4.58
N LEU A 112 9.62 4.22 -4.76
CA LEU A 112 9.32 5.27 -5.72
C LEU A 112 9.20 4.74 -7.14
N CYS A 113 10.11 3.88 -7.58
CA CYS A 113 10.04 3.27 -8.92
C CYS A 113 8.73 2.49 -9.12
N PHE A 114 8.29 1.70 -8.14
CA PHE A 114 6.99 1.03 -8.19
C PHE A 114 5.85 2.05 -8.27
N MET A 115 5.85 3.10 -7.45
CA MET A 115 4.78 4.10 -7.44
C MET A 115 4.72 4.95 -8.72
N LEU A 116 5.85 5.24 -9.35
CA LEU A 116 5.87 5.85 -10.69
C LEU A 116 5.26 4.91 -11.73
N GLY A 117 5.57 3.61 -11.65
CA GLY A 117 4.93 2.56 -12.45
C GLY A 117 3.41 2.49 -12.22
N VAL A 118 2.94 2.59 -10.97
CA VAL A 118 1.52 2.65 -10.61
C VAL A 118 0.81 3.81 -11.31
N THR A 119 1.40 5.01 -11.29
CA THR A 119 0.84 6.19 -11.95
C THR A 119 0.90 6.07 -13.47
N GLY A 120 1.94 5.48 -14.04
CA GLY A 120 2.03 5.15 -15.46
C GLY A 120 0.93 4.16 -15.90
N LEU A 121 0.68 3.12 -15.11
CA LEU A 121 -0.39 2.15 -15.34
C LEU A 121 -1.78 2.78 -15.18
N LEU A 122 -1.97 3.70 -14.21
CA LEU A 122 -3.17 4.50 -14.07
C LEU A 122 -3.47 5.30 -15.34
N TRP A 123 -2.46 6.04 -15.83
CA TRP A 123 -2.57 6.74 -17.10
C TRP A 123 -2.94 5.80 -18.25
N ALA A 124 -2.20 4.71 -18.43
CA ALA A 124 -2.40 3.78 -19.52
C ALA A 124 -3.78 3.11 -19.49
N THR A 125 -4.28 2.79 -18.30
CA THR A 125 -5.62 2.22 -18.09
C THR A 125 -6.69 3.24 -18.36
N THR A 126 -6.59 4.44 -17.79
CA THR A 126 -7.57 5.52 -17.95
C THR A 126 -7.64 6.00 -19.39
N ALA A 127 -6.50 6.10 -20.07
CA ALA A 127 -6.45 6.50 -21.48
C ALA A 127 -7.24 5.54 -22.37
N ARG A 128 -7.15 4.23 -22.08
CA ARG A 128 -7.92 3.20 -22.82
C ARG A 128 -9.40 3.24 -22.51
N LEU A 129 -9.77 3.52 -21.27
CA LEU A 129 -11.17 3.49 -20.85
C LEU A 129 -11.91 4.79 -21.19
N TYR A 130 -11.25 5.95 -21.09
CA TYR A 130 -11.92 7.27 -21.13
C TYR A 130 -11.15 8.34 -21.93
N GLY A 131 -10.02 7.99 -22.53
CA GLY A 131 -9.19 8.88 -23.36
C GLY A 131 -8.13 9.64 -22.57
N GLN A 132 -7.24 10.30 -23.31
CA GLN A 132 -6.00 10.90 -22.80
C GLN A 132 -6.23 12.05 -21.80
N ARG A 133 -7.28 12.86 -22.02
CA ARG A 133 -7.61 13.96 -21.12
C ARG A 133 -8.01 13.45 -19.71
N ALA A 134 -8.84 12.41 -19.67
CA ALA A 134 -9.17 11.76 -18.40
C ALA A 134 -7.94 11.13 -17.75
N ALA A 135 -7.04 10.56 -18.54
CA ALA A 135 -5.79 9.97 -18.06
C ALA A 135 -4.86 11.01 -17.41
N LEU A 136 -4.69 12.17 -18.03
CA LEU A 136 -3.89 13.27 -17.47
C LEU A 136 -4.45 13.72 -16.11
N LEU A 137 -5.76 13.94 -16.05
CA LEU A 137 -6.43 14.41 -14.83
C LEU A 137 -6.40 13.35 -13.71
N ALA A 138 -6.62 12.07 -14.06
CA ALA A 138 -6.51 10.96 -13.11
C ALA A 138 -5.10 10.81 -12.54
N ALA A 139 -4.10 10.78 -13.41
CA ALA A 139 -2.70 10.61 -13.01
C ALA A 139 -2.19 11.82 -12.21
N GLY A 140 -2.53 13.05 -12.61
CA GLY A 140 -2.18 14.27 -11.88
C GLY A 140 -2.79 14.29 -10.47
N LEU A 141 -4.08 13.96 -10.36
CA LEU A 141 -4.77 13.89 -9.07
C LEU A 141 -4.14 12.82 -8.17
N PHE A 142 -3.89 11.61 -8.69
CA PHE A 142 -3.30 10.51 -7.92
C PHE A 142 -1.86 10.81 -7.49
N ALA A 143 -1.04 11.38 -8.38
CA ALA A 143 0.36 11.75 -8.10
C ALA A 143 0.49 12.75 -6.95
N THR A 144 -0.49 13.63 -6.76
CA THR A 144 -0.49 14.67 -5.71
C THR A 144 -1.05 14.21 -4.37
N LEU A 145 -1.68 13.03 -4.27
CA LEU A 145 -2.21 12.53 -3.00
C LEU A 145 -1.10 12.31 -1.96
N ALA A 146 -1.37 12.66 -0.72
CA ALA A 146 -0.45 12.45 0.40
C ALA A 146 -0.02 10.98 0.53
N GLY A 147 -0.98 10.04 0.44
CA GLY A 147 -0.68 8.61 0.50
C GLY A 147 0.21 8.12 -0.66
N THR A 148 0.04 8.66 -1.87
CA THR A 148 0.90 8.36 -3.03
C THR A 148 2.32 8.87 -2.82
N GLN A 149 2.47 10.11 -2.32
CA GLN A 149 3.78 10.69 -1.99
C GLN A 149 4.49 9.88 -0.91
N PHE A 150 3.77 9.52 0.14
CA PHE A 150 4.28 8.73 1.26
C PHE A 150 4.72 7.33 0.83
N LEU A 151 3.87 6.58 0.11
CA LEU A 151 4.23 5.23 -0.37
C LEU A 151 5.42 5.24 -1.34
N GLY A 152 5.62 6.33 -2.09
CA GLY A 152 6.81 6.53 -2.93
C GLY A 152 8.10 6.84 -2.15
N ALA A 153 8.01 7.06 -0.85
CA ALA A 153 9.15 7.34 0.02
C ALA A 153 9.24 6.37 1.22
N PHE A 154 8.56 5.23 1.15
CA PHE A 154 8.40 4.31 2.26
C PHE A 154 8.75 2.88 1.83
N ALA A 155 9.82 2.31 2.41
CA ALA A 155 10.41 1.04 1.98
C ALA A 155 9.61 -0.17 2.51
N THR A 156 8.37 -0.31 2.06
CA THR A 156 7.49 -1.43 2.39
C THR A 156 6.93 -2.11 1.15
N PHE A 157 6.35 -3.28 1.32
CA PHE A 157 5.76 -4.05 0.23
C PHE A 157 4.52 -3.38 -0.43
N ASP A 158 3.95 -2.33 0.18
CA ASP A 158 2.73 -1.67 -0.28
C ASP A 158 2.85 -1.13 -1.71
N ALA A 159 3.96 -0.46 -2.03
CA ALA A 159 4.21 0.10 -3.35
C ALA A 159 4.29 -1.00 -4.44
N MET A 160 4.99 -2.10 -4.16
CA MET A 160 5.09 -3.25 -5.07
C MET A 160 3.74 -3.96 -5.23
N ALA A 161 3.01 -4.18 -4.15
CA ALA A 161 1.70 -4.81 -4.18
C ALA A 161 0.70 -4.00 -5.02
N LEU A 162 0.66 -2.68 -4.85
CA LEU A 162 -0.19 -1.79 -5.65
C LEU A 162 0.24 -1.75 -7.13
N PHE A 163 1.55 -1.81 -7.41
CA PHE A 163 2.04 -1.90 -8.79
C PHE A 163 1.56 -3.17 -9.48
N LEU A 164 1.64 -4.31 -8.81
CA LEU A 164 1.18 -5.61 -9.35
C LEU A 164 -0.34 -5.64 -9.54
N LEU A 165 -1.09 -5.07 -8.61
CA LEU A 165 -2.55 -4.93 -8.73
C LEU A 165 -2.94 -4.02 -9.92
N ALA A 166 -2.26 -2.89 -10.08
CA ALA A 166 -2.45 -1.97 -11.21
C ALA A 166 -2.07 -2.63 -12.54
N LEU A 167 -0.99 -3.43 -12.55
CA LEU A 167 -0.56 -4.19 -13.72
C LEU A 167 -1.62 -5.22 -14.13
N ALA A 168 -2.20 -5.93 -13.18
CA ALA A 168 -3.29 -6.88 -13.43
C ALA A 168 -4.50 -6.19 -14.08
N ALA A 169 -4.94 -5.06 -13.54
CA ALA A 169 -6.04 -4.29 -14.11
C ALA A 169 -5.72 -3.77 -15.53
N TRP A 170 -4.50 -3.26 -15.75
CA TRP A 170 -4.06 -2.79 -17.05
C TRP A 170 -3.98 -3.90 -18.10
N LEU A 171 -3.40 -5.06 -17.76
CA LEU A 171 -3.32 -6.22 -18.64
C LEU A 171 -4.71 -6.70 -19.06
N GLY A 172 -5.65 -6.77 -18.11
CA GLY A 172 -7.04 -7.13 -18.37
C GLY A 172 -7.75 -6.13 -19.30
N VAL A 173 -7.59 -4.80 -19.05
CA VAL A 173 -8.15 -3.76 -19.92
C VAL A 173 -7.48 -3.81 -21.31
N ARG A 174 -6.21 -4.07 -21.39
CA ARG A 174 -5.46 -4.24 -22.64
C ARG A 174 -5.98 -5.44 -23.44
N ALA A 175 -6.31 -6.55 -22.77
CA ALA A 175 -6.88 -7.73 -23.40
C ALA A 175 -8.27 -7.51 -24.01
N ALA A 176 -8.99 -6.45 -23.63
CA ALA A 176 -10.27 -6.06 -24.20
C ALA A 176 -10.14 -5.47 -25.62
N ASP A 177 -8.95 -5.00 -26.05
CA ASP A 177 -8.73 -4.42 -27.38
C ASP A 177 -8.95 -5.49 -28.47
N GLY A 178 -9.60 -5.08 -29.60
CA GLY A 178 -10.28 -5.99 -30.52
C GLY A 178 -9.43 -7.02 -31.30
N ARG A 179 -8.16 -6.72 -31.62
CA ARG A 179 -7.33 -7.52 -32.56
C ARG A 179 -5.94 -7.87 -32.00
N ILE A 180 -5.82 -8.08 -30.68
CA ILE A 180 -4.52 -8.40 -30.08
C ILE A 180 -4.24 -9.91 -30.20
N ARG A 181 -3.15 -10.25 -30.91
CA ARG A 181 -2.53 -11.56 -30.80
C ARG A 181 -2.03 -11.76 -29.36
N GLY A 182 -2.28 -12.92 -28.74
CA GLY A 182 -1.85 -13.18 -27.36
C GLY A 182 -2.82 -12.67 -26.27
N ARG A 183 -4.10 -12.44 -26.57
CA ARG A 183 -5.12 -12.08 -25.59
C ARG A 183 -5.15 -13.01 -24.37
N ALA A 184 -5.09 -14.31 -24.59
CA ALA A 184 -5.06 -15.30 -23.52
C ALA A 184 -3.84 -15.08 -22.59
N ALA A 185 -2.67 -14.76 -23.16
CA ALA A 185 -1.47 -14.47 -22.40
C ALA A 185 -1.62 -13.18 -21.55
N LEU A 186 -2.29 -12.14 -22.08
CA LEU A 186 -2.58 -10.93 -21.29
C LEU A 186 -3.53 -11.21 -20.13
N LEU A 187 -4.57 -12.02 -20.33
CA LEU A 187 -5.50 -12.43 -19.26
C LEU A 187 -4.81 -13.33 -18.23
N ALA A 188 -4.02 -14.30 -18.68
CA ALA A 188 -3.21 -15.12 -17.77
C ALA A 188 -2.21 -14.26 -17.01
N GLY A 189 -1.52 -13.31 -17.69
CA GLY A 189 -0.64 -12.34 -17.05
C GLY A 189 -1.34 -11.46 -16.00
N ALA A 190 -2.62 -11.11 -16.22
CA ALA A 190 -3.42 -10.43 -15.21
C ALA A 190 -3.65 -11.31 -13.96
N GLY A 191 -3.94 -12.61 -14.15
CA GLY A 191 -4.07 -13.57 -13.05
C GLY A 191 -2.75 -13.77 -12.30
N VAL A 192 -1.62 -13.89 -13.02
CA VAL A 192 -0.27 -13.97 -12.41
C VAL A 192 0.03 -12.72 -11.59
N SER A 193 -0.29 -11.53 -12.14
CA SER A 193 -0.04 -10.27 -11.42
C SER A 193 -0.91 -10.12 -10.17
N LEU A 194 -2.16 -10.63 -10.18
CA LEU A 194 -3.02 -10.69 -9.00
C LEU A 194 -2.43 -11.61 -7.92
N ALA A 195 -2.05 -12.83 -8.28
CA ALA A 195 -1.45 -13.77 -7.35
C ALA A 195 -0.14 -13.23 -6.76
N ALA A 196 0.69 -12.58 -7.58
CA ALA A 196 1.90 -11.91 -7.11
C ALA A 196 1.60 -10.72 -6.18
N ALA A 197 0.52 -9.95 -6.44
CA ALA A 197 0.08 -8.88 -5.56
C ALA A 197 -0.35 -9.43 -4.20
N ASP A 198 -1.18 -10.48 -4.19
CA ASP A 198 -1.71 -11.10 -2.98
C ASP A 198 -0.59 -11.76 -2.16
N ALA A 199 0.35 -12.44 -2.81
CA ALA A 199 1.53 -12.98 -2.15
C ALA A 199 2.45 -11.87 -1.59
N THR A 200 2.55 -10.71 -2.27
CA THR A 200 3.32 -9.56 -1.78
C THR A 200 2.64 -8.93 -0.55
N LYS A 201 1.31 -8.81 -0.58
CA LYS A 201 0.49 -8.28 0.54
C LYS A 201 -0.88 -8.94 0.53
N TYR A 202 -1.15 -9.83 1.47
CA TYR A 202 -2.40 -10.63 1.52
C TYR A 202 -3.68 -9.78 1.45
N ALA A 203 -3.65 -8.57 1.97
CA ALA A 203 -4.81 -7.66 1.95
C ALA A 203 -5.21 -7.18 0.53
N THR A 204 -4.38 -7.39 -0.51
CA THR A 204 -4.73 -7.03 -1.89
C THR A 204 -5.86 -7.88 -2.44
N VAL A 205 -6.08 -9.09 -1.90
CA VAL A 205 -7.21 -9.97 -2.25
C VAL A 205 -8.56 -9.25 -2.17
N LEU A 206 -8.68 -8.24 -1.31
CA LEU A 206 -9.85 -7.36 -1.20
C LEU A 206 -10.22 -6.69 -2.53
N PHE A 207 -9.24 -6.43 -3.39
CA PHE A 207 -9.40 -5.76 -4.67
C PHE A 207 -9.49 -6.72 -5.86
N THR A 208 -9.29 -8.01 -5.67
CA THR A 208 -9.41 -9.03 -6.73
C THR A 208 -10.79 -9.00 -7.42
N PRO A 209 -11.94 -8.91 -6.69
CA PRO A 209 -13.24 -8.78 -7.34
C PRO A 209 -13.37 -7.51 -8.20
N VAL A 210 -12.72 -6.41 -7.80
CA VAL A 210 -12.72 -5.16 -8.58
C VAL A 210 -11.97 -5.35 -9.89
N VAL A 211 -10.80 -5.97 -9.87
CA VAL A 211 -10.03 -6.26 -11.10
C VAL A 211 -10.82 -7.16 -12.03
N LEU A 212 -11.43 -8.24 -11.52
CA LEU A 212 -12.28 -9.13 -12.31
C LEU A 212 -13.45 -8.38 -12.95
N ALA A 213 -14.13 -7.51 -12.18
CA ALA A 213 -15.22 -6.69 -12.69
C ALA A 213 -14.74 -5.68 -13.75
N VAL A 214 -13.59 -5.02 -13.54
CA VAL A 214 -12.99 -4.10 -14.53
C VAL A 214 -12.66 -4.83 -15.83
N VAL A 215 -12.07 -6.03 -15.76
CA VAL A 215 -11.76 -6.85 -16.93
C VAL A 215 -13.04 -7.25 -17.67
N ALA A 216 -14.03 -7.79 -16.96
CA ALA A 216 -15.31 -8.20 -17.55
C ALA A 216 -16.03 -7.02 -18.22
N LEU A 217 -16.15 -5.87 -17.51
CA LEU A 217 -16.80 -4.68 -18.02
C LEU A 217 -16.04 -4.05 -19.20
N ALA A 218 -14.73 -4.04 -19.19
CA ALA A 218 -13.94 -3.54 -20.31
C ALA A 218 -14.16 -4.41 -21.57
N VAL A 219 -14.19 -5.74 -21.42
CA VAL A 219 -14.47 -6.67 -22.53
C VAL A 219 -15.91 -6.52 -23.01
N TRP A 220 -16.89 -6.47 -22.11
CA TRP A 220 -18.31 -6.28 -22.45
C TRP A 220 -18.56 -4.99 -23.23
N ARG A 221 -17.97 -3.88 -22.77
CA ARG A 221 -18.09 -2.57 -23.45
C ARG A 221 -17.53 -2.57 -24.88
N ARG A 222 -16.40 -3.26 -25.10
CA ARG A 222 -15.72 -3.21 -26.40
C ARG A 222 -16.18 -4.26 -27.39
N ARG A 223 -16.65 -5.41 -26.90
CA ARG A 223 -17.02 -6.58 -27.73
C ARG A 223 -18.51 -6.90 -27.73
N GLY A 224 -19.31 -6.27 -26.86
CA GLY A 224 -20.75 -6.43 -26.79
C GLY A 224 -21.26 -7.77 -26.27
N GLY A 225 -20.40 -8.77 -26.08
CA GLY A 225 -20.78 -10.12 -25.66
C GLY A 225 -20.58 -10.38 -24.17
N GLN A 226 -21.63 -10.72 -23.43
CA GLN A 226 -21.53 -11.12 -22.02
C GLN A 226 -20.70 -12.40 -21.84
N GLY A 227 -20.88 -13.39 -22.73
CA GLY A 227 -20.10 -14.63 -22.71
C GLY A 227 -18.60 -14.38 -22.83
N ALA A 228 -18.17 -13.45 -23.70
CA ALA A 228 -16.75 -13.08 -23.82
C ALA A 228 -16.22 -12.37 -22.57
N ALA A 229 -17.06 -11.56 -21.90
CA ALA A 229 -16.71 -10.92 -20.65
C ALA A 229 -16.51 -11.92 -19.51
N VAL A 230 -17.46 -12.86 -19.36
CA VAL A 230 -17.38 -13.94 -18.38
C VAL A 230 -16.16 -14.82 -18.63
N ALA A 231 -15.93 -15.23 -19.87
CA ALA A 231 -14.76 -16.04 -20.23
C ALA A 231 -13.44 -15.34 -19.92
N ALA A 232 -13.35 -14.01 -20.16
CA ALA A 232 -12.16 -13.23 -19.82
C ALA A 232 -11.90 -13.19 -18.31
N ALA A 233 -12.95 -12.90 -17.51
CA ALA A 233 -12.86 -12.93 -16.06
C ALA A 233 -12.52 -14.34 -15.53
N ALA A 234 -13.09 -15.39 -16.13
CA ALA A 234 -12.80 -16.78 -15.74
C ALA A 234 -11.35 -17.18 -15.98
N VAL A 235 -10.71 -16.73 -17.07
CA VAL A 235 -9.27 -16.98 -17.31
C VAL A 235 -8.43 -16.30 -16.24
N VAL A 236 -8.71 -15.03 -15.90
CA VAL A 236 -7.99 -14.31 -14.84
C VAL A 236 -8.18 -15.01 -13.49
N LEU A 237 -9.43 -15.31 -13.13
CA LEU A 237 -9.79 -15.99 -11.88
C LEU A 237 -9.14 -17.37 -11.78
N GLY A 238 -9.22 -18.18 -12.85
CA GLY A 238 -8.65 -19.53 -12.86
C GLY A 238 -7.12 -19.53 -12.72
N THR A 239 -6.44 -18.60 -13.39
CA THR A 239 -4.99 -18.44 -13.26
C THR A 239 -4.61 -17.99 -11.84
N TRP A 240 -5.33 -17.00 -11.31
CA TRP A 240 -5.13 -16.50 -9.94
C TRP A 240 -5.33 -17.62 -8.91
N LEU A 241 -6.49 -18.34 -8.94
CA LEU A 241 -6.77 -19.44 -8.01
C LEU A 241 -5.74 -20.57 -8.08
N ALA A 242 -5.28 -20.92 -9.29
CA ALA A 242 -4.28 -21.96 -9.47
C ALA A 242 -2.94 -21.58 -8.82
N LEU A 243 -2.51 -20.34 -8.97
CA LEU A 243 -1.25 -19.86 -8.41
C LEU A 243 -1.31 -19.63 -6.89
N ASP A 244 -2.37 -19.04 -6.38
CA ASP A 244 -2.55 -18.85 -4.93
C ASP A 244 -2.73 -20.21 -4.23
N GLY A 245 -3.50 -21.13 -4.85
CA GLY A 245 -3.62 -22.50 -4.34
C GLY A 245 -2.27 -23.24 -4.32
N ALA A 246 -1.45 -23.06 -5.35
CA ALA A 246 -0.10 -23.62 -5.39
C ALA A 246 0.82 -22.99 -4.35
N ALA A 247 0.73 -21.66 -4.15
CA ALA A 247 1.51 -20.95 -3.12
C ALA A 247 1.15 -21.42 -1.72
N VAL A 248 -0.15 -21.57 -1.41
CA VAL A 248 -0.62 -22.11 -0.13
C VAL A 248 -0.16 -23.56 0.07
N ALA A 249 -0.25 -24.38 -0.99
CA ALA A 249 0.19 -25.79 -0.91
C ALA A 249 1.71 -25.89 -0.67
N ALA A 250 2.50 -25.07 -1.36
CA ALA A 250 3.96 -25.04 -1.21
C ALA A 250 4.43 -24.41 0.10
N GLY A 251 3.76 -23.34 0.57
CA GLY A 251 4.09 -22.64 1.80
C GLY A 251 3.62 -23.33 3.08
N GLY A 252 2.72 -24.30 2.95
CA GLY A 252 2.27 -25.15 4.05
C GLY A 252 1.52 -24.41 5.15
N ARG A 253 1.61 -24.98 6.38
CA ARG A 253 0.86 -24.51 7.54
C ARG A 253 1.28 -23.11 8.01
N ASP A 254 2.55 -22.76 7.91
CA ASP A 254 3.06 -21.48 8.42
C ASP A 254 2.62 -20.34 7.52
N TYR A 255 2.65 -20.55 6.20
CA TYR A 255 2.10 -19.59 5.23
C TYR A 255 0.60 -19.37 5.44
N TRP A 256 -0.19 -20.45 5.62
CA TRP A 256 -1.61 -20.37 5.92
C TRP A 256 -1.89 -19.68 7.26
N ARG A 257 -1.06 -19.93 8.28
CA ARG A 257 -1.14 -19.23 9.57
C ARG A 257 -0.94 -17.73 9.37
N GLY A 258 0.08 -17.30 8.62
CA GLY A 258 0.31 -15.90 8.31
C GLY A 258 -0.91 -15.24 7.67
N ILE A 259 -1.50 -15.85 6.63
CA ILE A 259 -2.72 -15.35 6.00
C ILE A 259 -3.86 -15.22 7.01
N THR A 260 -4.08 -16.26 7.82
CA THR A 260 -5.19 -16.29 8.79
C THR A 260 -5.03 -15.23 9.88
N THR A 261 -3.87 -15.17 10.53
CA THR A 261 -3.65 -14.29 11.69
C THR A 261 -3.58 -12.82 11.32
N THR A 262 -3.01 -12.50 10.14
CA THR A 262 -2.80 -11.10 9.73
C THR A 262 -3.93 -10.52 8.88
N THR A 263 -4.79 -11.38 8.30
CA THR A 263 -5.84 -10.93 7.36
C THR A 263 -7.22 -11.46 7.74
N LEU A 264 -7.42 -12.80 7.71
CA LEU A 264 -8.77 -13.38 7.86
C LEU A 264 -9.30 -13.30 9.29
N ALA A 265 -8.46 -13.62 10.27
CA ALA A 265 -8.78 -13.62 11.70
C ALA A 265 -8.07 -12.53 12.50
N ARG A 266 -7.74 -11.41 11.82
CA ARG A 266 -7.08 -10.28 12.47
C ARG A 266 -7.93 -9.75 13.63
N PRO A 267 -7.34 -9.57 14.84
CA PRO A 267 -8.07 -9.05 15.99
C PRO A 267 -8.60 -7.63 15.76
N ARG A 268 -9.72 -7.31 16.41
CA ARG A 268 -10.24 -5.93 16.43
C ARG A 268 -9.40 -5.09 17.40
N SER A 269 -9.09 -3.85 16.99
CA SER A 269 -8.23 -2.94 17.78
C SER A 269 -9.00 -1.96 18.68
N GLY A 270 -10.33 -1.96 18.64
CA GLY A 270 -11.16 -1.11 19.50
C GLY A 270 -11.39 0.33 19.03
N ALA A 271 -10.87 0.74 17.87
CA ALA A 271 -11.15 2.06 17.32
C ALA A 271 -12.64 2.19 16.95
N ALA A 272 -13.24 3.34 17.24
CA ALA A 272 -14.64 3.58 16.88
C ALA A 272 -14.79 3.66 15.34
N VAL A 273 -15.86 3.07 14.80
CA VAL A 273 -16.11 3.02 13.35
C VAL A 273 -16.13 4.42 12.73
N HIS A 274 -16.77 5.41 13.41
CA HIS A 274 -16.81 6.78 12.91
C HIS A 274 -15.41 7.39 12.79
N THR A 275 -14.48 7.10 13.72
CA THR A 275 -13.10 7.56 13.68
C THR A 275 -12.36 6.97 12.48
N VAL A 276 -12.55 5.67 12.20
CA VAL A 276 -11.96 5.03 11.02
C VAL A 276 -12.46 5.67 9.72
N LEU A 277 -13.79 5.86 9.61
CA LEU A 277 -14.39 6.46 8.40
C LEU A 277 -14.01 7.93 8.23
N GLN A 278 -13.95 8.70 9.31
CA GLN A 278 -13.49 10.09 9.29
C GLN A 278 -12.05 10.21 8.84
N ASN A 279 -11.16 9.37 9.38
CA ASN A 279 -9.76 9.34 8.94
C ASN A 279 -9.64 8.93 7.47
N ALA A 280 -10.37 7.92 7.01
CA ALA A 280 -10.37 7.51 5.61
C ALA A 280 -10.84 8.66 4.69
N TYR A 281 -11.88 9.39 5.08
CA TYR A 281 -12.38 10.56 4.36
C TYR A 281 -11.34 11.67 4.26
N VAL A 282 -10.62 11.97 5.34
CA VAL A 282 -9.54 12.98 5.34
C VAL A 282 -8.46 12.65 4.30
N TRP A 283 -8.13 11.38 4.12
CA TRP A 283 -7.09 10.94 3.16
C TRP A 283 -7.55 10.88 1.71
N THR A 284 -8.87 10.76 1.46
CA THR A 284 -9.38 10.41 0.11
C THR A 284 -10.55 11.26 -0.35
N SER A 285 -11.02 12.25 0.43
CA SER A 285 -12.28 12.98 0.20
C SER A 285 -12.44 13.51 -1.22
N LEU A 286 -11.43 14.17 -1.77
CA LEU A 286 -11.52 14.75 -3.11
C LEU A 286 -11.68 13.68 -4.20
N ILE A 287 -10.89 12.60 -4.11
CA ILE A 287 -11.01 11.48 -5.07
C ILE A 287 -12.37 10.79 -4.95
N LEU A 288 -12.87 10.59 -3.72
CA LEU A 288 -14.19 9.98 -3.48
C LEU A 288 -15.31 10.83 -4.09
N VAL A 289 -15.31 12.13 -3.84
CA VAL A 289 -16.32 13.06 -4.38
C VAL A 289 -16.27 13.08 -5.91
N LEU A 290 -15.11 13.23 -6.50
CA LEU A 290 -14.95 13.24 -7.95
C LEU A 290 -15.31 11.90 -8.60
N ALA A 291 -14.97 10.79 -7.97
CA ALA A 291 -15.34 9.46 -8.45
C ALA A 291 -16.88 9.23 -8.38
N ALA A 292 -17.52 9.68 -7.29
CA ALA A 292 -18.97 9.66 -7.16
C ALA A 292 -19.65 10.50 -8.24
N ILE A 293 -19.14 11.71 -8.51
CA ILE A 293 -19.61 12.54 -9.63
C ILE A 293 -19.46 11.78 -10.95
N GLY A 294 -18.32 11.09 -11.17
CA GLY A 294 -18.10 10.28 -12.36
C GLY A 294 -19.13 9.15 -12.52
N ALA A 295 -19.48 8.47 -11.44
CA ALA A 295 -20.51 7.45 -11.41
C ALA A 295 -21.89 8.04 -11.75
N VAL A 296 -22.26 9.20 -11.16
CA VAL A 296 -23.53 9.91 -11.42
C VAL A 296 -23.61 10.38 -12.88
N LEU A 297 -22.54 10.99 -13.42
CA LEU A 297 -22.51 11.43 -14.82
C LEU A 297 -22.66 10.28 -15.82
N ALA A 298 -22.25 9.06 -15.43
CA ALA A 298 -22.40 7.87 -16.24
C ALA A 298 -23.80 7.22 -16.10
N PHE A 299 -24.60 7.60 -15.09
CA PHE A 299 -25.86 6.93 -14.72
C PHE A 299 -26.89 6.96 -15.85
N HIS A 300 -26.95 8.03 -16.61
CA HIS A 300 -27.89 8.19 -17.74
C HIS A 300 -27.45 7.46 -19.01
N GLY A 301 -26.28 6.78 -19.00
CA GLY A 301 -25.81 5.97 -20.11
C GLY A 301 -26.38 4.55 -20.11
N GLU A 302 -26.04 3.77 -21.15
CA GLU A 302 -26.35 2.35 -21.20
C GLU A 302 -25.77 1.59 -19.98
N ALA A 303 -26.40 0.47 -19.57
CA ALA A 303 -26.01 -0.32 -18.41
C ALA A 303 -24.49 -0.66 -18.42
N ARG A 304 -23.97 -1.07 -19.59
CA ARG A 304 -22.54 -1.36 -19.80
C ARG A 304 -21.63 -0.12 -19.66
N ALA A 305 -22.16 1.08 -19.85
CA ALA A 305 -21.40 2.33 -19.73
C ALA A 305 -21.37 2.83 -18.28
N ARG A 306 -22.47 2.68 -17.53
CA ARG A 306 -22.62 3.15 -16.14
C ARG A 306 -21.96 2.25 -15.10
N ALA A 307 -21.92 0.93 -15.35
CA ALA A 307 -21.40 -0.04 -14.37
C ALA A 307 -19.91 0.17 -14.04
N LEU A 308 -19.09 0.50 -15.04
CA LEU A 308 -17.65 0.62 -14.82
C LEU A 308 -17.27 1.81 -13.89
N PRO A 309 -17.74 3.05 -14.09
CA PRO A 309 -17.46 4.14 -13.13
C PRO A 309 -18.00 3.87 -11.73
N ALA A 310 -19.15 3.18 -11.62
CA ALA A 310 -19.71 2.80 -10.31
C ALA A 310 -18.80 1.80 -9.57
N VAL A 311 -18.31 0.75 -10.26
CA VAL A 311 -17.36 -0.21 -9.69
C VAL A 311 -16.05 0.46 -9.27
N LEU A 312 -15.51 1.35 -10.13
CA LEU A 312 -14.27 2.08 -9.85
C LEU A 312 -14.41 3.03 -8.65
N ALA A 313 -15.55 3.71 -8.51
CA ALA A 313 -15.83 4.56 -7.36
C ALA A 313 -16.02 3.74 -6.07
N ALA A 314 -16.77 2.62 -6.15
CA ALA A 314 -17.02 1.74 -5.02
C ALA A 314 -15.74 1.08 -4.49
N ALA A 315 -14.73 0.85 -5.33
CA ALA A 315 -13.45 0.29 -4.92
C ALA A 315 -12.74 1.12 -3.83
N ALA A 316 -12.96 2.44 -3.81
CA ALA A 316 -12.40 3.32 -2.78
C ALA A 316 -12.97 3.07 -1.38
N LEU A 317 -14.14 2.42 -1.28
CA LEU A 317 -14.80 2.12 -0.01
C LEU A 317 -14.34 0.81 0.61
N LEU A 318 -13.64 -0.07 -0.14
CA LEU A 318 -13.28 -1.41 0.33
C LEU A 318 -12.32 -1.36 1.52
N ALA A 319 -11.21 -0.61 1.43
CA ALA A 319 -10.26 -0.49 2.53
C ALA A 319 -10.88 0.21 3.76
N PRO A 320 -11.60 1.34 3.64
CA PRO A 320 -12.32 1.92 4.76
C PRO A 320 -13.33 0.96 5.42
N ALA A 321 -14.10 0.21 4.61
CA ALA A 321 -15.07 -0.76 5.13
C ALA A 321 -14.40 -1.90 5.91
N GLU A 322 -13.32 -2.46 5.36
CA GLU A 322 -12.55 -3.52 6.05
C GLU A 322 -11.90 -3.01 7.33
N GLN A 323 -11.31 -1.83 7.32
CA GLN A 323 -10.72 -1.22 8.51
C GLN A 323 -11.78 -0.89 9.57
N ALA A 324 -12.97 -0.44 9.15
CA ALA A 324 -14.10 -0.23 10.05
C ALA A 324 -14.60 -1.54 10.66
N ARG A 325 -14.66 -2.63 9.88
CA ARG A 325 -14.98 -3.99 10.36
C ARG A 325 -13.98 -4.48 11.42
N LEU A 326 -12.70 -4.15 11.24
CA LEU A 326 -11.61 -4.50 12.16
C LEU A 326 -11.47 -3.51 13.32
N HIS A 327 -12.25 -2.43 13.35
CA HIS A 327 -12.14 -1.37 14.36
C HIS A 327 -10.70 -0.85 14.51
N THR A 328 -9.98 -0.60 13.39
CA THR A 328 -8.57 -0.20 13.40
C THR A 328 -8.29 0.97 12.47
N THR A 329 -7.42 1.87 12.90
CA THR A 329 -6.86 2.95 12.06
C THR A 329 -5.41 2.65 11.64
N VAL A 330 -4.85 1.53 12.11
CA VAL A 330 -3.47 1.13 11.82
C VAL A 330 -3.26 0.94 10.33
N SER A 331 -2.31 1.65 9.77
CA SER A 331 -1.97 1.62 8.33
C SER A 331 -3.10 2.06 7.38
N LEU A 332 -4.16 2.70 7.87
CA LEU A 332 -5.30 3.13 7.06
C LEU A 332 -4.86 4.02 5.90
N GLN A 333 -3.95 4.99 6.15
CA GLN A 333 -3.39 5.90 5.14
C GLN A 333 -2.69 5.18 3.99
N LYS A 334 -2.13 3.99 4.22
CA LYS A 334 -1.54 3.14 3.18
C LYS A 334 -2.62 2.37 2.41
N HIS A 335 -3.58 1.80 3.11
CA HIS A 335 -4.60 0.93 2.54
C HIS A 335 -5.60 1.67 1.63
N VAL A 336 -5.97 2.91 1.97
CA VAL A 336 -6.90 3.71 1.15
C VAL A 336 -6.32 4.06 -0.23
N VAL A 337 -5.00 4.07 -0.41
CA VAL A 337 -4.36 4.37 -1.69
C VAL A 337 -4.67 3.30 -2.74
N PHE A 338 -4.86 2.04 -2.33
CA PHE A 338 -5.24 0.95 -3.24
C PHE A 338 -6.61 1.21 -3.89
N GLY A 339 -7.61 1.58 -3.09
CA GLY A 339 -8.93 1.96 -3.59
C GLY A 339 -8.92 3.28 -4.36
N ALA A 340 -8.11 4.25 -3.91
CA ALA A 340 -7.96 5.54 -4.57
C ALA A 340 -7.40 5.42 -5.99
N TRP A 341 -6.58 4.42 -6.29
CA TRP A 341 -6.09 4.15 -7.64
C TRP A 341 -7.25 3.86 -8.62
N PHE A 342 -8.19 3.01 -8.24
CA PHE A 342 -9.39 2.73 -9.04
C PHE A 342 -10.31 3.94 -9.13
N ALA A 343 -10.56 4.60 -8.02
CA ALA A 343 -11.41 5.78 -7.95
C ALA A 343 -10.85 6.95 -8.78
N ALA A 344 -9.51 7.09 -8.87
CA ALA A 344 -8.87 8.11 -9.69
C ALA A 344 -9.24 7.99 -11.19
N ILE A 345 -9.48 6.77 -11.69
CA ILE A 345 -9.96 6.54 -13.07
C ILE A 345 -11.33 7.17 -13.27
N ALA A 346 -12.26 6.95 -12.33
CA ALA A 346 -13.61 7.54 -12.36
C ALA A 346 -13.59 9.04 -12.14
N ALA A 347 -12.71 9.54 -11.25
CA ALA A 347 -12.50 10.96 -11.00
C ALA A 347 -11.96 11.68 -12.25
N GLY A 348 -10.97 11.11 -12.93
CA GLY A 348 -10.45 11.63 -14.19
C GLY A 348 -11.51 11.68 -15.29
N TYR A 349 -12.38 10.67 -15.36
CA TYR A 349 -13.56 10.70 -16.25
C TYR A 349 -14.50 11.85 -15.91
N ALA A 350 -14.84 12.05 -14.63
CA ALA A 350 -15.69 13.15 -14.17
C ALA A 350 -15.11 14.50 -14.59
N MET A 351 -13.84 14.75 -14.24
CA MET A 351 -13.15 16.00 -14.56
C MET A 351 -13.09 16.27 -16.08
N ALA A 352 -12.82 15.23 -16.89
CA ALA A 352 -12.79 15.34 -18.32
C ALA A 352 -14.18 15.63 -18.93
N ARG A 353 -15.26 15.14 -18.33
CA ARG A 353 -16.63 15.44 -18.76
C ARG A 353 -17.05 16.85 -18.38
N LEU A 354 -16.81 17.25 -17.13
CA LEU A 354 -17.16 18.60 -16.64
C LEU A 354 -16.41 19.69 -17.41
N SER A 355 -15.15 19.45 -17.78
CA SER A 355 -14.36 20.42 -18.54
C SER A 355 -14.78 20.58 -20.02
N ARG A 356 -15.75 19.79 -20.53
CA ARG A 356 -16.31 19.92 -21.90
C ARG A 356 -17.58 20.74 -21.96
N VAL A 357 -18.18 21.07 -20.80
CA VAL A 357 -19.58 21.59 -20.73
C VAL A 357 -19.70 23.05 -21.24
N ASP A 358 -18.63 23.80 -21.39
CA ASP A 358 -18.67 25.09 -22.09
C ASP A 358 -17.27 25.66 -22.37
N PRO A 359 -16.80 25.66 -23.64
CA PRO A 359 -15.50 26.27 -23.98
C PRO A 359 -15.46 27.78 -23.80
N GLY A 360 -16.63 28.42 -23.75
CA GLY A 360 -16.75 29.90 -23.65
C GLY A 360 -16.73 30.45 -22.22
N ARG A 361 -16.91 29.61 -21.21
CA ARG A 361 -16.91 30.04 -19.80
C ARG A 361 -15.60 29.63 -19.13
N GLY A 362 -14.62 30.51 -19.05
CA GLY A 362 -13.35 30.33 -18.36
C GLY A 362 -13.45 29.92 -16.86
N TRP A 363 -14.65 29.93 -16.28
CA TRP A 363 -14.92 29.59 -14.88
C TRP A 363 -14.48 28.19 -14.48
N ALA A 364 -14.60 27.18 -15.37
CA ALA A 364 -14.16 25.81 -15.05
C ALA A 364 -12.64 25.71 -14.87
N ALA A 365 -11.87 26.46 -15.68
CA ALA A 365 -10.40 26.54 -15.52
C ALA A 365 -10.01 27.39 -14.31
N VAL A 366 -10.74 28.49 -14.05
CA VAL A 366 -10.51 29.37 -12.91
C VAL A 366 -10.78 28.65 -11.58
N MET A 367 -11.77 27.76 -11.51
CA MET A 367 -12.06 26.98 -10.29
C MET A 367 -11.18 25.72 -10.15
N ALA A 368 -10.69 25.13 -11.24
CA ALA A 368 -9.85 23.96 -11.19
C ALA A 368 -8.46 24.23 -10.59
N LEU A 369 -7.89 25.40 -10.86
CA LEU A 369 -6.56 25.79 -10.35
C LEU A 369 -6.52 25.94 -8.82
N PRO A 370 -7.41 26.70 -8.15
CA PRO A 370 -7.39 26.80 -6.68
C PRO A 370 -7.73 25.49 -6.00
N ILE A 371 -8.61 24.64 -6.57
CA ILE A 371 -8.91 23.30 -6.05
C ILE A 371 -7.65 22.42 -6.14
N ALA A 372 -6.96 22.41 -7.28
CA ALA A 372 -5.73 21.66 -7.46
C ALA A 372 -4.61 22.17 -6.54
N ALA A 373 -4.49 23.48 -6.39
CA ALA A 373 -3.52 24.10 -5.46
C ALA A 373 -3.84 23.75 -4.00
N ALA A 374 -5.09 23.90 -3.56
CA ALA A 374 -5.50 23.57 -2.20
C ALA A 374 -5.26 22.08 -1.89
N THR A 375 -5.56 21.20 -2.86
CA THR A 375 -5.30 19.76 -2.74
C THR A 375 -3.81 19.47 -2.62
N LEU A 376 -2.99 20.09 -3.46
CA LEU A 376 -1.55 19.91 -3.43
C LEU A 376 -0.98 20.40 -2.10
N PHE A 377 -1.31 21.61 -1.64
CA PHE A 377 -0.83 22.15 -0.37
C PHE A 377 -1.30 21.33 0.82
N GLY A 378 -2.56 20.92 0.87
CA GLY A 378 -3.07 20.01 1.90
C GLY A 378 -2.35 18.67 1.92
N SER A 379 -2.14 18.08 0.74
CA SER A 379 -1.41 16.82 0.60
C SER A 379 0.06 16.90 0.97
N LEU A 380 0.72 18.05 0.73
CA LEU A 380 2.11 18.28 1.14
C LEU A 380 2.25 18.24 2.66
N GLY A 381 1.36 18.93 3.37
CA GLY A 381 1.32 18.95 4.85
C GLY A 381 1.01 17.56 5.42
N GLN A 382 -0.01 16.89 4.87
CA GLN A 382 -0.38 15.54 5.29
C GLN A 382 0.77 14.53 5.08
N ALA A 383 1.42 14.54 3.92
CA ALA A 383 2.53 13.64 3.64
C ALA A 383 3.73 13.89 4.56
N ALA A 384 4.06 15.15 4.84
CA ALA A 384 5.13 15.50 5.77
C ALA A 384 4.79 15.09 7.22
N ALA A 385 3.52 15.20 7.62
CA ALA A 385 3.08 14.77 8.96
C ALA A 385 3.22 13.26 9.16
N LEU A 386 3.03 12.45 8.10
CA LEU A 386 3.19 10.99 8.19
C LEU A 386 4.62 10.58 8.57
N ASP A 387 5.65 11.25 8.05
CA ASP A 387 7.04 10.96 8.37
C ASP A 387 7.46 11.41 9.79
N GLN A 388 6.60 12.11 10.49
CA GLN A 388 6.82 12.58 11.87
C GLN A 388 6.05 11.76 12.91
N VAL A 389 5.27 10.76 12.48
CA VAL A 389 4.48 9.90 13.39
C VAL A 389 5.38 9.08 14.30
N TRP A 390 6.56 8.66 13.82
CA TRP A 390 7.52 7.88 14.60
C TRP A 390 8.76 8.71 15.00
N PRO A 391 9.42 8.35 16.13
CA PRO A 391 10.59 9.07 16.60
C PRO A 391 11.79 8.86 15.67
N ASN A 392 12.65 9.88 15.58
CA ASN A 392 13.93 9.75 14.89
C ASN A 392 14.93 9.01 15.78
N ALA A 393 15.29 7.80 15.39
CA ALA A 393 16.17 6.92 16.16
C ALA A 393 17.68 7.19 15.97
N ALA A 394 18.10 8.12 15.08
CA ALA A 394 19.51 8.29 14.72
C ALA A 394 20.44 8.51 15.91
N ARG A 395 20.05 9.35 16.88
CA ARG A 395 20.86 9.58 18.08
C ARG A 395 20.88 8.37 19.00
N ALA A 396 19.76 7.68 19.18
CA ALA A 396 19.71 6.46 19.99
C ALA A 396 20.59 5.36 19.38
N VAL A 397 20.50 5.13 18.08
CA VAL A 397 21.36 4.19 17.34
C VAL A 397 22.85 4.54 17.49
N SER A 398 23.22 5.82 17.41
CA SER A 398 24.62 6.27 17.61
C SER A 398 25.14 5.93 19.01
N VAL A 399 24.34 6.11 20.06
CA VAL A 399 24.70 5.70 21.43
C VAL A 399 24.81 4.18 21.54
N LEU A 400 23.84 3.45 20.99
CA LEU A 400 23.81 1.99 21.06
C LEU A 400 24.97 1.34 20.31
N HIS A 401 25.44 1.91 19.20
CA HIS A 401 26.58 1.43 18.44
C HIS A 401 27.84 1.29 19.31
N SER A 402 28.07 2.22 20.23
CA SER A 402 29.17 2.14 21.18
C SER A 402 28.82 1.29 22.41
N ALA A 403 27.58 1.40 22.90
CA ALA A 403 27.13 0.73 24.12
C ALA A 403 27.09 -0.82 23.99
N ILE A 404 26.69 -1.36 22.85
CA ILE A 404 26.62 -2.81 22.60
C ILE A 404 27.99 -3.49 22.80
N ARG A 405 29.06 -2.82 22.44
CA ARG A 405 30.43 -3.36 22.63
C ARG A 405 30.86 -3.45 24.10
N SER A 406 30.42 -2.50 24.91
CA SER A 406 30.74 -2.46 26.34
C SER A 406 29.71 -3.21 27.21
N HIS A 407 28.52 -3.49 26.68
CA HIS A 407 27.46 -4.19 27.38
C HIS A 407 26.95 -5.38 26.54
N PRO A 408 27.77 -6.42 26.33
CA PRO A 408 27.35 -7.59 25.56
C PRO A 408 26.26 -8.35 26.32
N GLY A 409 25.27 -8.90 25.59
CA GLY A 409 24.18 -9.67 26.18
C GLY A 409 22.92 -9.61 25.35
N HIS A 410 21.77 -9.62 26.02
CA HIS A 410 20.45 -9.43 25.38
C HIS A 410 20.00 -7.98 25.52
N TYR A 411 19.22 -7.54 24.57
CA TYR A 411 18.75 -6.16 24.44
C TYR A 411 17.24 -6.15 24.34
N LEU A 412 16.60 -5.24 25.06
CA LEU A 412 15.15 -5.00 24.98
C LEU A 412 14.92 -3.62 24.37
N ALA A 413 14.08 -3.53 23.34
CA ALA A 413 13.63 -2.25 22.82
C ALA A 413 12.13 -2.30 22.51
N GLU A 414 11.45 -1.15 22.54
CA GLU A 414 10.03 -1.08 22.19
C GLU A 414 9.83 -1.53 20.75
N ASP A 415 10.46 -0.87 19.80
CA ASP A 415 10.45 -1.21 18.37
C ASP A 415 11.81 -1.83 17.96
N TYR A 416 12.18 -2.96 18.59
CA TYR A 416 13.51 -3.56 18.41
C TYR A 416 13.90 -3.80 16.94
N ASP A 417 12.96 -3.85 16.01
CA ASP A 417 13.25 -4.02 14.60
C ASP A 417 14.05 -2.84 14.04
N VAL A 418 13.85 -1.62 14.56
CA VAL A 418 14.57 -0.41 14.15
C VAL A 418 16.03 -0.52 14.59
N GLU A 419 16.27 -0.82 15.86
CA GLU A 419 17.63 -0.99 16.40
C GLU A 419 18.34 -2.16 15.76
N ALA A 420 17.67 -3.32 15.64
CA ALA A 420 18.25 -4.52 15.03
C ALA A 420 18.56 -4.35 13.54
N TYR A 421 17.83 -3.49 12.82
CA TYR A 421 18.13 -3.15 11.44
C TYR A 421 19.41 -2.32 11.33
N TYR A 422 19.52 -1.23 12.11
CA TYR A 422 20.69 -0.35 12.06
C TYR A 422 21.94 -0.96 12.66
N LEU A 423 21.80 -1.86 13.65
CA LEU A 423 22.89 -2.47 14.42
C LEU A 423 23.07 -3.96 14.08
N ARG A 424 22.66 -4.37 12.88
CA ARG A 424 22.75 -5.77 12.42
C ARG A 424 24.18 -6.32 12.36
N ALA A 425 25.17 -5.45 12.19
CA ALA A 425 26.58 -5.81 12.21
C ALA A 425 27.14 -6.03 13.63
N GLU A 426 26.56 -5.36 14.63
CA GLU A 426 27.00 -5.37 16.02
C GLU A 426 26.34 -6.47 16.84
N ALA A 427 25.05 -6.76 16.55
CA ALA A 427 24.28 -7.70 17.32
C ALA A 427 23.36 -8.57 16.44
N PRO A 428 23.45 -9.90 16.54
CA PRO A 428 22.57 -10.81 15.81
C PRO A 428 21.14 -10.69 16.33
N TRP A 429 20.16 -11.03 15.49
CA TRP A 429 18.75 -10.89 15.80
C TRP A 429 18.30 -11.63 17.07
N GLN A 430 18.95 -12.73 17.42
CA GLN A 430 18.62 -13.53 18.60
C GLN A 430 18.87 -12.80 19.93
N ARG A 431 19.64 -11.71 19.93
CA ARG A 431 19.91 -10.90 21.12
C ARG A 431 18.84 -9.84 21.38
N TRP A 432 17.93 -9.59 20.43
CA TRP A 432 16.91 -8.56 20.53
C TRP A 432 15.57 -9.12 20.96
N ALA A 433 14.90 -8.40 21.84
CA ALA A 433 13.53 -8.66 22.28
C ALA A 433 12.71 -7.37 22.24
N GLY A 434 11.40 -7.48 21.99
CA GLY A 434 10.49 -6.36 21.95
C GLY A 434 9.56 -6.30 23.15
N THR A 435 8.89 -5.17 23.35
CA THR A 435 7.88 -5.00 24.42
C THR A 435 6.50 -5.47 24.00
N TYR A 436 6.28 -5.80 22.73
CA TYR A 436 5.03 -6.41 22.25
C TYR A 436 4.92 -7.90 22.56
N TYR A 437 6.02 -8.64 22.37
CA TYR A 437 6.06 -10.08 22.52
C TYR A 437 7.38 -10.50 23.14
N PHE A 438 7.34 -10.89 24.39
CA PHE A 438 8.49 -11.49 25.07
C PHE A 438 8.02 -12.60 26.01
N ALA A 439 8.74 -13.71 25.98
CA ALA A 439 8.55 -14.83 26.90
C ALA A 439 9.91 -15.19 27.52
N TYR A 440 10.01 -15.03 28.85
CA TYR A 440 11.17 -15.48 29.60
C TYR A 440 11.04 -16.98 29.89
N PRO A 441 12.10 -17.78 29.74
CA PRO A 441 12.03 -19.23 29.94
C PRO A 441 11.39 -19.62 31.27
N GLY A 442 10.37 -20.47 31.23
CA GLY A 442 9.66 -20.96 32.41
C GLY A 442 8.68 -20.00 33.05
N VAL A 443 8.41 -18.85 32.42
CA VAL A 443 7.47 -17.83 32.93
C VAL A 443 6.37 -17.54 31.88
N SER A 444 5.17 -17.25 32.35
CA SER A 444 4.08 -16.87 31.45
C SER A 444 4.41 -15.59 30.68
N PRO A 445 4.08 -15.51 29.37
CA PRO A 445 4.31 -14.32 28.55
C PRO A 445 3.67 -13.06 29.13
N GLY A 446 4.20 -11.89 28.78
CA GLY A 446 3.71 -10.58 29.23
C GLY A 446 4.44 -10.04 30.45
N ALA A 447 3.76 -9.25 31.29
CA ALA A 447 4.37 -8.55 32.43
C ALA A 447 5.23 -9.46 33.35
N PRO A 448 4.83 -10.69 33.71
CA PRO A 448 5.67 -11.58 34.53
C PRO A 448 6.99 -11.93 33.87
N SER A 449 7.04 -12.10 32.54
CA SER A 449 8.26 -12.39 31.80
C SER A 449 9.25 -11.23 31.84
N TYR A 450 8.78 -9.98 31.67
CA TYR A 450 9.64 -8.80 31.79
C TYR A 450 10.18 -8.65 33.20
N GLN A 451 9.33 -8.80 34.22
CA GLN A 451 9.72 -8.73 35.62
C GLN A 451 10.82 -9.76 35.97
N ALA A 452 10.63 -11.01 35.58
CA ALA A 452 11.59 -12.08 35.83
C ALA A 452 12.92 -11.84 35.07
N ALA A 453 12.86 -11.40 33.82
CA ALA A 453 14.05 -11.07 33.02
C ALA A 453 14.83 -9.89 33.61
N ILE A 454 14.15 -8.84 34.07
CA ILE A 454 14.79 -7.69 34.74
C ILE A 454 15.42 -8.10 36.07
N ALA A 455 14.71 -8.86 36.89
CA ALA A 455 15.21 -9.35 38.19
C ALA A 455 16.44 -10.25 38.04
N SER A 456 16.51 -11.05 36.96
CA SER A 456 17.66 -11.90 36.65
C SER A 456 18.77 -11.19 35.87
N HIS A 457 18.63 -9.88 35.59
CA HIS A 457 19.54 -9.08 34.78
C HIS A 457 19.81 -9.65 33.39
N TYR A 458 18.78 -10.26 32.78
CA TYR A 458 18.85 -10.89 31.47
C TYR A 458 19.21 -9.88 30.36
N PHE A 459 18.69 -8.65 30.47
CA PHE A 459 18.98 -7.59 29.51
C PHE A 459 20.17 -6.72 29.94
N SER A 460 21.16 -6.61 29.07
CA SER A 460 22.32 -5.73 29.27
C SER A 460 21.98 -4.27 28.95
N LEU A 461 21.12 -4.05 27.94
CA LEU A 461 20.59 -2.74 27.54
C LEU A 461 19.07 -2.82 27.40
N VAL A 462 18.39 -1.75 27.82
CA VAL A 462 16.95 -1.58 27.67
C VAL A 462 16.69 -0.19 27.08
N ILE A 463 15.95 -0.13 25.97
CA ILE A 463 15.68 1.05 25.17
C ILE A 463 14.15 1.28 25.14
N LEU A 464 13.67 2.34 25.75
CA LEU A 464 12.24 2.65 25.89
C LEU A 464 11.98 4.02 25.31
N ASP A 465 10.95 4.15 24.47
CA ASP A 465 10.53 5.45 23.90
C ASP A 465 9.11 5.86 24.32
N PHE A 466 8.43 5.03 25.11
CA PHE A 466 7.09 5.28 25.65
C PHE A 466 6.06 5.59 24.54
N GLY A 467 6.13 4.87 23.45
CA GLY A 467 5.23 4.95 22.31
C GLY A 467 4.00 4.04 22.48
N ASP A 468 3.88 3.05 21.62
CA ASP A 468 2.71 2.17 21.55
C ASP A 468 2.58 1.25 22.77
N THR A 469 3.69 0.91 23.43
CA THR A 469 3.71 0.06 24.63
C THR A 469 4.05 0.84 25.91
N ALA A 470 3.73 2.12 26.00
CA ALA A 470 4.07 3.01 27.11
C ALA A 470 3.69 2.48 28.51
N ALA A 471 2.60 1.72 28.63
CA ALA A 471 2.22 1.08 29.90
C ALA A 471 3.21 -0.02 30.29
N THR A 472 3.64 -0.86 29.36
CA THR A 472 4.67 -1.90 29.55
C THR A 472 6.03 -1.26 29.86
N ASP A 473 6.40 -0.18 29.16
CA ASP A 473 7.63 0.57 29.37
C ASP A 473 7.71 1.18 30.78
N SER A 474 6.57 1.67 31.25
CA SER A 474 6.44 2.20 32.61
C SER A 474 6.65 1.12 33.66
N GLN A 475 6.07 -0.08 33.43
CA GLN A 475 6.25 -1.23 34.32
C GLN A 475 7.72 -1.71 34.30
N ILE A 476 8.34 -1.88 33.13
CA ILE A 476 9.75 -2.26 32.98
C ILE A 476 10.66 -1.26 33.71
N THR A 477 10.36 0.05 33.58
CA THR A 477 11.10 1.11 34.28
C THR A 477 11.01 0.97 35.80
N ALA A 478 9.81 0.64 36.33
CA ALA A 478 9.62 0.40 37.76
C ALA A 478 10.40 -0.86 38.22
N ASP A 479 10.32 -1.94 37.46
CA ASP A 479 11.02 -3.21 37.74
C ASP A 479 12.52 -3.03 37.74
N MET A 480 13.12 -2.27 36.81
CA MET A 480 14.56 -1.95 36.78
C MET A 480 15.02 -1.13 38.00
N ARG A 481 14.19 -0.19 38.46
CA ARG A 481 14.48 0.58 39.69
C ARG A 481 14.41 -0.29 40.93
N HIS A 482 13.45 -1.22 41.01
CA HIS A 482 13.30 -2.14 42.11
C HIS A 482 14.42 -3.20 42.16
N ALA A 483 14.78 -3.79 41.04
CA ALA A 483 15.85 -4.77 40.95
C ALA A 483 17.24 -4.19 41.27
N GLY A 484 17.43 -2.87 41.07
CA GLY A 484 18.72 -2.19 41.26
C GLY A 484 19.73 -2.58 40.17
N GLY A 485 20.85 -1.89 40.14
CA GLY A 485 21.95 -2.18 39.20
C GLY A 485 21.77 -1.65 37.78
N TYR A 486 20.56 -1.33 37.34
CA TYR A 486 20.32 -0.59 36.11
C TYR A 486 20.52 0.91 36.34
N TYR A 487 21.14 1.56 35.37
CA TYR A 487 21.30 3.03 35.37
C TYR A 487 20.97 3.61 33.99
N VAL A 488 20.54 4.86 33.96
CA VAL A 488 20.31 5.56 32.70
C VAL A 488 21.65 5.88 32.07
N LEU A 489 21.93 5.23 30.93
CA LEU A 489 23.13 5.45 30.13
C LEU A 489 23.01 6.75 29.33
N ALA A 490 21.84 6.97 28.69
CA ALA A 490 21.58 8.17 27.89
C ALA A 490 20.08 8.45 27.78
N ARG A 491 19.76 9.71 27.47
CA ARG A 491 18.43 10.16 27.03
C ARG A 491 18.57 10.92 25.72
N THR A 492 17.87 10.49 24.67
CA THR A 492 17.99 11.05 23.32
C THR A 492 16.62 11.21 22.70
N GLY A 493 16.10 12.43 22.64
CA GLY A 493 14.73 12.66 22.20
C GLY A 493 13.72 11.96 23.12
N ARG A 494 12.89 11.07 22.55
CA ARG A 494 11.95 10.25 23.33
C ARG A 494 12.62 9.06 24.01
N PHE A 495 13.76 8.59 23.50
CA PHE A 495 14.41 7.35 23.97
C PHE A 495 15.11 7.56 25.32
N THR A 496 14.88 6.62 26.23
CA THR A 496 15.65 6.44 27.45
C THR A 496 16.37 5.10 27.36
N ILE A 497 17.70 5.14 27.36
CA ILE A 497 18.57 3.97 27.25
C ILE A 497 19.10 3.63 28.62
N TRP A 498 18.80 2.46 29.12
CA TRP A 498 19.29 1.91 30.37
C TRP A 498 20.35 0.86 30.12
N ALA A 499 21.36 0.80 30.99
CA ALA A 499 22.38 -0.23 30.97
C ALA A 499 22.49 -0.92 32.35
N TRP A 500 22.77 -2.23 32.30
CA TRP A 500 23.10 -3.02 33.46
C TRP A 500 24.58 -2.80 33.88
N ARG A 501 24.85 -2.55 35.17
CA ARG A 501 26.20 -2.46 35.71
C ARG A 501 26.75 -3.88 35.88
N HIS A 502 27.59 -4.34 34.98
CA HIS A 502 28.41 -5.50 35.27
C HIS A 502 29.29 -5.18 36.48
N ARG A 503 29.03 -5.81 37.65
CA ARG A 503 30.02 -5.83 38.71
C ARG A 503 31.23 -6.55 38.17
N GLY A 504 32.28 -5.81 37.84
CA GLY A 504 33.55 -6.42 37.43
C GLY A 504 33.94 -7.46 38.46
N ARG A 505 34.24 -8.67 38.01
CA ARG A 505 35.02 -9.61 38.82
C ARG A 505 36.40 -8.94 38.94
N HIS A 506 36.66 -8.33 40.06
CA HIS A 506 38.00 -7.99 40.48
C HIS A 506 38.78 -9.26 40.77
#